data_d3f5ce5e88d2000ecc112fa605524a38
#
_entry.id   d3f5ce5e88d2000ecc112fa605524a38
#
_cell.length_a   1.000
_cell.length_b   1.000
_cell.length_c   1.000
_cell.angle_alpha   90.00
_cell.angle_beta   90.00
_cell.angle_gamma   90.00
#
_symmetry.space_group_name_H-M   'P 1'
#
loop_
_entity.id
_entity.type
_entity.pdbx_description
1 polymer ?
#
loop_
_entity_poly.entity_id
_entity_poly.type
_entity_poly.pdbx_seq_one_letter_code
_entity_poly.pdbx_strand_id
1 'polypeptide(L)'
;MFGVSTRLFVSPSVLALALLGTFANLHALDAPKPDAPKPGMPTDPKAMKTYKGAIDWLKIGKRGEAIDSFRKAAKQDGHCTECLRQAYSLATSIGEYKEAEEIAREWLAISATDVERAAAHYRIALALQQQGLNDKKDKCFDESCGEFKSALQLEPKFTVIHYAMGVSLAHMHQDDAARAEFSNFLATDTVTPNVHERAQRYIDRVELSRARMAPPFSVTTIDGKQISLDSLAGKVVLIDFWATWCGPCREALPHIREIAHRFQEQPLVVISISLDKDEDKWKDFVAKNQMTWLQYRDGSFTGPIARSFGVNAIPATFTIDADGVLEDQHVGDASIEGKLKKLVASAAELARHKSPAPALEPRPADAPVADKSPGGLN
;
A
#
# COMPACT_ATOMS: atom_id res chain seq x y z
N MET A 1 1.37 13.37 -35.82
CA MET A 1 1.42 12.19 -34.93
C MET A 1 1.19 12.70 -33.50
N PHE A 2 -0.02 12.58 -33.00
CA PHE A 2 -0.39 13.14 -31.71
C PHE A 2 -0.22 12.04 -30.66
N GLY A 3 0.81 12.17 -29.83
CA GLY A 3 0.99 11.32 -28.67
C GLY A 3 -0.04 11.70 -27.59
N VAL A 4 -1.06 10.90 -27.45
CA VAL A 4 -2.01 10.99 -26.32
C VAL A 4 -1.28 10.44 -25.09
N SER A 5 -0.73 11.34 -24.28
CA SER A 5 -0.23 11.01 -22.94
C SER A 5 -1.44 10.70 -22.05
N THR A 6 -1.86 9.46 -22.04
CA THR A 6 -2.84 8.96 -21.07
C THR A 6 -2.17 8.91 -19.69
N ARG A 7 -2.32 9.97 -18.91
CA ARG A 7 -2.00 9.93 -17.48
C ARG A 7 -2.94 8.94 -16.80
N LEU A 8 -2.51 7.70 -16.67
CA LEU A 8 -3.16 6.73 -15.82
C LEU A 8 -2.98 7.19 -14.37
N PHE A 9 -4.05 7.64 -13.75
CA PHE A 9 -4.05 7.99 -12.34
C PHE A 9 -3.93 6.70 -11.51
N VAL A 10 -2.75 6.45 -10.94
CA VAL A 10 -2.67 5.55 -9.78
C VAL A 10 -3.32 6.30 -8.64
N SER A 11 -4.51 5.88 -8.28
CA SER A 11 -5.24 6.45 -7.16
C SER A 11 -4.47 6.21 -5.86
N PRO A 12 -4.35 7.21 -4.97
CA PRO A 12 -3.79 7.03 -3.61
C PRO A 12 -4.52 5.99 -2.77
N SER A 13 -5.69 5.51 -3.22
CA SER A 13 -6.52 4.47 -2.58
C SER A 13 -5.80 3.16 -2.31
N VAL A 14 -4.65 2.94 -2.92
CA VAL A 14 -3.96 1.66 -2.85
C VAL A 14 -3.34 1.40 -1.47
N LEU A 15 -3.00 2.44 -0.71
CA LEU A 15 -2.50 2.24 0.65
C LEU A 15 -3.56 1.65 1.59
N ALA A 16 -4.81 2.08 1.42
CA ALA A 16 -5.94 1.57 2.19
C ALA A 16 -6.30 0.11 1.84
N LEU A 17 -6.14 -0.30 0.55
CA LEU A 17 -6.42 -1.68 0.14
C LEU A 17 -5.37 -2.68 0.60
N ALA A 18 -4.09 -2.29 0.67
CA ALA A 18 -3.02 -3.17 1.16
C ALA A 18 -3.19 -3.51 2.65
N LEU A 19 -3.77 -2.61 3.45
CA LEU A 19 -4.10 -2.85 4.86
C LEU A 19 -5.37 -3.69 5.06
N LEU A 20 -6.27 -3.77 4.05
CA LEU A 20 -7.49 -4.59 4.14
C LEU A 20 -7.23 -6.10 4.03
N GLY A 21 -6.08 -6.52 3.49
CA GLY A 21 -5.72 -7.94 3.35
C GLY A 21 -5.44 -8.66 4.67
N THR A 22 -5.16 -7.94 5.76
CA THR A 22 -4.78 -8.53 7.05
C THR A 22 -5.95 -8.82 7.98
N PHE A 23 -7.17 -8.37 7.68
CA PHE A 23 -8.35 -8.57 8.54
C PHE A 23 -9.13 -9.87 8.29
N ALA A 24 -8.73 -10.69 7.32
CA ALA A 24 -9.36 -12.00 7.10
C ALA A 24 -9.08 -13.01 8.26
N ASN A 25 -8.17 -12.72 9.18
CA ASN A 25 -7.70 -13.66 10.19
C ASN A 25 -8.18 -13.42 11.63
N LEU A 26 -9.05 -12.44 11.91
CA LEU A 26 -9.56 -12.26 13.29
C LEU A 26 -10.65 -13.27 13.69
N HIS A 27 -11.07 -14.15 12.79
CA HIS A 27 -12.09 -15.18 13.05
C HIS A 27 -11.56 -16.61 12.90
N ALA A 28 -10.25 -16.85 13.04
CA ALA A 28 -9.67 -18.18 12.96
C ALA A 28 -9.65 -18.89 14.34
N LEU A 29 -10.81 -19.07 14.97
CA LEU A 29 -10.94 -19.95 16.13
C LEU A 29 -12.05 -20.99 16.02
N ASP A 30 -12.57 -21.26 14.83
CA ASP A 30 -13.29 -22.51 14.51
C ASP A 30 -13.34 -22.65 12.98
N ALA A 31 -12.73 -23.73 12.48
CA ALA A 31 -12.82 -24.06 11.06
C ALA A 31 -14.29 -24.34 10.72
N PRO A 32 -14.97 -23.51 9.89
CA PRO A 32 -16.37 -23.75 9.54
C PRO A 32 -16.49 -25.08 8.79
N LYS A 33 -17.54 -25.83 9.09
CA LYS A 33 -17.93 -27.00 8.31
C LYS A 33 -18.01 -26.63 6.82
N PRO A 34 -17.61 -27.51 5.89
CA PRO A 34 -17.49 -27.17 4.46
C PRO A 34 -18.76 -26.67 3.77
N ASP A 35 -19.94 -26.80 4.37
CA ASP A 35 -21.25 -26.42 3.83
C ASP A 35 -21.96 -25.24 4.54
N ALA A 36 -21.32 -24.58 5.53
CA ALA A 36 -21.92 -23.42 6.15
C ALA A 36 -21.79 -22.19 5.23
N PRO A 37 -22.88 -21.41 5.01
CA PRO A 37 -22.78 -20.17 4.25
C PRO A 37 -21.77 -19.25 4.92
N LYS A 38 -20.85 -18.66 4.11
CA LYS A 38 -19.87 -17.72 4.63
C LYS A 38 -20.59 -16.57 5.33
N PRO A 39 -20.12 -16.12 6.50
CA PRO A 39 -20.75 -15.01 7.22
C PRO A 39 -20.95 -13.79 6.30
N GLY A 40 -22.14 -13.16 6.39
CA GLY A 40 -22.48 -11.96 5.62
C GLY A 40 -22.92 -12.18 4.17
N MET A 41 -22.99 -13.44 3.69
CA MET A 41 -23.56 -13.76 2.37
C MET A 41 -25.07 -13.60 2.37
N PRO A 42 -25.71 -13.37 1.17
CA PRO A 42 -27.17 -13.32 1.09
C PRO A 42 -27.81 -14.62 1.55
N THR A 43 -28.83 -14.53 2.39
CA THR A 43 -29.66 -15.65 2.85
C THR A 43 -30.97 -15.75 2.07
N ASP A 44 -31.49 -14.63 1.57
CA ASP A 44 -32.66 -14.60 0.70
C ASP A 44 -32.35 -15.15 -0.71
N PRO A 45 -33.15 -16.09 -1.25
CA PRO A 45 -32.90 -16.70 -2.56
C PRO A 45 -32.89 -15.71 -3.74
N LYS A 46 -33.69 -14.63 -3.66
CA LYS A 46 -33.75 -13.59 -4.69
C LYS A 46 -32.49 -12.72 -4.62
N ALA A 47 -32.08 -12.36 -3.40
CA ALA A 47 -30.82 -11.64 -3.16
C ALA A 47 -29.61 -12.46 -3.64
N MET A 48 -29.57 -13.75 -3.36
CA MET A 48 -28.52 -14.65 -3.84
C MET A 48 -28.47 -14.72 -5.37
N LYS A 49 -29.62 -14.76 -6.04
CA LYS A 49 -29.67 -14.69 -7.51
C LYS A 49 -29.11 -13.38 -8.04
N THR A 50 -29.47 -12.25 -7.40
CA THR A 50 -28.97 -10.92 -7.77
C THR A 50 -27.46 -10.80 -7.53
N TYR A 51 -26.95 -11.33 -6.40
CA TYR A 51 -25.51 -11.42 -6.09
C TYR A 51 -24.74 -12.20 -7.16
N LYS A 52 -25.23 -13.38 -7.57
CA LYS A 52 -24.62 -14.16 -8.65
C LYS A 52 -24.60 -13.38 -9.97
N GLY A 53 -25.68 -12.66 -10.29
CA GLY A 53 -25.73 -11.78 -11.45
C GLY A 53 -24.68 -10.66 -11.42
N ALA A 54 -24.39 -10.11 -10.23
CA ALA A 54 -23.31 -9.13 -10.06
C ALA A 54 -21.93 -9.73 -10.41
N ILE A 55 -21.68 -10.98 -10.00
CA ILE A 55 -20.46 -11.70 -10.38
C ILE A 55 -20.37 -11.90 -11.91
N ASP A 56 -21.49 -12.14 -12.58
CA ASP A 56 -21.49 -12.30 -14.04
C ASP A 56 -21.21 -10.97 -14.75
N TRP A 57 -21.68 -9.82 -14.23
CA TRP A 57 -21.30 -8.51 -14.72
C TRP A 57 -19.78 -8.28 -14.61
N LEU A 58 -19.14 -8.74 -13.51
CA LEU A 58 -17.69 -8.63 -13.34
C LEU A 58 -16.90 -9.43 -14.38
N LYS A 59 -17.37 -10.63 -14.74
CA LYS A 59 -16.72 -11.49 -15.77
C LYS A 59 -16.62 -10.80 -17.12
N ILE A 60 -17.58 -9.92 -17.44
CA ILE A 60 -17.62 -9.17 -18.71
C ILE A 60 -17.13 -7.72 -18.54
N GLY A 61 -16.51 -7.39 -17.40
CA GLY A 61 -15.87 -6.10 -17.16
C GLY A 61 -16.82 -4.93 -16.82
N LYS A 62 -18.11 -5.21 -16.64
CA LYS A 62 -19.14 -4.20 -16.33
C LYS A 62 -19.20 -3.92 -14.82
N ARG A 63 -18.26 -3.10 -14.34
CA ARG A 63 -18.07 -2.83 -12.91
C ARG A 63 -19.20 -2.01 -12.29
N GLY A 64 -19.72 -0.98 -12.98
CA GLY A 64 -20.82 -0.16 -12.50
C GLY A 64 -22.09 -0.99 -12.28
N GLU A 65 -22.49 -1.80 -13.28
CA GLU A 65 -23.64 -2.69 -13.19
C GLU A 65 -23.48 -3.75 -12.10
N ALA A 66 -22.23 -4.16 -11.83
CA ALA A 66 -21.93 -5.07 -10.73
C ALA A 66 -22.14 -4.37 -9.36
N ILE A 67 -21.69 -3.13 -9.19
CA ILE A 67 -21.92 -2.32 -7.97
C ILE A 67 -23.41 -2.22 -7.69
N ASP A 68 -24.20 -1.76 -8.67
CA ASP A 68 -25.64 -1.63 -8.55
C ASP A 68 -26.34 -2.94 -8.16
N SER A 69 -25.88 -4.05 -8.78
CA SER A 69 -26.43 -5.38 -8.50
C SER A 69 -26.07 -5.86 -7.09
N PHE A 70 -24.88 -5.61 -6.60
CA PHE A 70 -24.50 -5.92 -5.22
C PHE A 70 -25.28 -5.08 -4.20
N ARG A 71 -25.43 -3.77 -4.42
CA ARG A 71 -26.28 -2.90 -3.57
C ARG A 71 -27.74 -3.36 -3.56
N LYS A 72 -28.25 -3.76 -4.72
CA LYS A 72 -29.61 -4.33 -4.84
C LYS A 72 -29.74 -5.64 -4.07
N ALA A 73 -28.76 -6.53 -4.14
CA ALA A 73 -28.76 -7.78 -3.37
C ALA A 73 -28.77 -7.49 -1.85
N ALA A 74 -27.97 -6.53 -1.39
CA ALA A 74 -27.95 -6.10 0.00
C ALA A 74 -29.33 -5.59 0.47
N LYS A 75 -30.00 -4.76 -0.34
CA LYS A 75 -31.35 -4.25 -0.04
C LYS A 75 -32.42 -5.35 -0.02
N GLN A 76 -32.27 -6.38 -0.85
CA GLN A 76 -33.20 -7.52 -0.90
C GLN A 76 -33.07 -8.42 0.34
N ASP A 77 -31.83 -8.65 0.80
CA ASP A 77 -31.52 -9.52 1.93
C ASP A 77 -31.68 -8.81 3.29
N GLY A 78 -31.36 -7.52 3.34
CA GLY A 78 -31.40 -6.69 4.56
C GLY A 78 -30.21 -6.86 5.49
N HIS A 79 -29.41 -7.93 5.34
CA HIS A 79 -28.27 -8.27 6.22
C HIS A 79 -26.99 -8.66 5.48
N CYS A 80 -26.98 -8.57 4.13
CA CYS A 80 -25.86 -8.99 3.32
C CYS A 80 -24.68 -7.97 3.39
N THR A 81 -23.84 -8.08 4.40
CA THR A 81 -22.63 -7.26 4.53
C THR A 81 -21.59 -7.58 3.45
N GLU A 82 -21.50 -8.84 2.99
CA GLU A 82 -20.66 -9.24 1.88
C GLU A 82 -21.02 -8.56 0.56
N CYS A 83 -22.33 -8.35 0.30
CA CYS A 83 -22.79 -7.61 -0.87
C CYS A 83 -22.24 -6.18 -0.87
N LEU A 84 -22.34 -5.47 0.26
CA LEU A 84 -21.84 -4.11 0.39
C LEU A 84 -20.30 -4.05 0.39
N ARG A 85 -19.64 -5.08 0.95
CA ARG A 85 -18.19 -5.21 0.88
C ARG A 85 -17.69 -5.30 -0.57
N GLN A 86 -18.37 -6.10 -1.41
CA GLN A 86 -18.02 -6.22 -2.83
C GLN A 86 -18.27 -4.91 -3.58
N ALA A 87 -19.43 -4.29 -3.37
CA ALA A 87 -19.78 -3.00 -3.96
C ALA A 87 -18.75 -1.92 -3.59
N TYR A 88 -18.41 -1.78 -2.30
CA TYR A 88 -17.41 -0.84 -1.80
C TYR A 88 -16.02 -1.06 -2.46
N SER A 89 -15.57 -2.32 -2.49
CA SER A 89 -14.28 -2.68 -3.10
C SER A 89 -14.23 -2.32 -4.58
N LEU A 90 -15.33 -2.50 -5.30
CA LEU A 90 -15.42 -2.13 -6.71
C LEU A 90 -15.43 -0.62 -6.90
N ALA A 91 -16.28 0.10 -6.16
CA ALA A 91 -16.38 1.56 -6.24
C ALA A 91 -15.00 2.21 -5.96
N THR A 92 -14.30 1.77 -4.91
CA THR A 92 -12.94 2.25 -4.62
C THR A 92 -11.94 1.89 -5.72
N SER A 93 -12.05 0.71 -6.33
CA SER A 93 -11.14 0.26 -7.39
C SER A 93 -11.24 1.08 -8.69
N ILE A 94 -12.38 1.73 -8.91
CA ILE A 94 -12.60 2.59 -10.09
C ILE A 94 -12.57 4.08 -9.75
N GLY A 95 -12.26 4.44 -8.48
CA GLY A 95 -12.11 5.83 -8.04
C GLY A 95 -13.42 6.55 -7.70
N GLU A 96 -14.55 5.84 -7.63
CA GLU A 96 -15.86 6.39 -7.29
C GLU A 96 -16.04 6.53 -5.77
N TYR A 97 -15.26 7.44 -5.15
CA TYR A 97 -15.16 7.53 -3.68
C TYR A 97 -16.41 8.08 -3.01
N LYS A 98 -17.20 8.90 -3.70
CA LYS A 98 -18.52 9.32 -3.18
C LYS A 98 -19.49 8.15 -3.11
N GLU A 99 -19.52 7.33 -4.15
CA GLU A 99 -20.33 6.11 -4.15
C GLU A 99 -19.83 5.12 -3.10
N ALA A 100 -18.51 4.98 -2.94
CA ALA A 100 -17.93 4.15 -1.89
C ALA A 100 -18.35 4.63 -0.48
N GLU A 101 -18.38 5.93 -0.23
CA GLU A 101 -18.88 6.49 1.03
C GLU A 101 -20.35 6.13 1.25
N GLU A 102 -21.22 6.34 0.24
CA GLU A 102 -22.64 5.97 0.33
C GLU A 102 -22.82 4.49 0.65
N ILE A 103 -22.08 3.61 -0.03
CA ILE A 103 -22.10 2.16 0.20
C ILE A 103 -21.66 1.83 1.64
N ALA A 104 -20.63 2.49 2.15
CA ALA A 104 -20.16 2.28 3.51
C ALA A 104 -21.19 2.77 4.56
N ARG A 105 -21.95 3.84 4.27
CA ARG A 105 -23.07 4.29 5.10
C ARG A 105 -24.28 3.31 5.04
N GLU A 106 -24.57 2.73 3.87
CA GLU A 106 -25.54 1.63 3.76
C GLU A 106 -25.08 0.41 4.59
N TRP A 107 -23.77 0.13 4.61
CA TRP A 107 -23.20 -0.94 5.43
C TRP A 107 -23.34 -0.67 6.92
N LEU A 108 -23.04 0.55 7.37
CA LEU A 108 -23.22 0.96 8.76
C LEU A 108 -24.68 0.75 9.23
N ALA A 109 -25.64 1.07 8.38
CA ALA A 109 -27.08 0.97 8.70
C ALA A 109 -27.56 -0.48 8.94
N ILE A 110 -26.89 -1.48 8.36
CA ILE A 110 -27.23 -2.91 8.54
C ILE A 110 -26.28 -3.64 9.50
N SER A 111 -25.27 -2.95 10.04
CA SER A 111 -24.27 -3.53 10.94
C SER A 111 -24.90 -3.85 12.30
N ALA A 112 -24.81 -5.12 12.72
CA ALA A 112 -25.42 -5.61 13.95
C ALA A 112 -24.50 -5.46 15.17
N THR A 113 -23.20 -5.61 14.98
CA THR A 113 -22.20 -5.64 16.05
C THR A 113 -21.34 -4.38 16.08
N ASP A 114 -20.70 -4.08 17.22
CA ASP A 114 -19.76 -2.97 17.34
C ASP A 114 -18.56 -3.13 16.40
N VAL A 115 -18.07 -4.34 16.20
CA VAL A 115 -16.98 -4.67 15.27
C VAL A 115 -17.39 -4.34 13.82
N GLU A 116 -18.61 -4.70 13.40
CA GLU A 116 -19.12 -4.37 12.07
C GLU A 116 -19.32 -2.87 11.92
N ARG A 117 -19.87 -2.19 12.93
CA ARG A 117 -20.02 -0.72 12.92
C ARG A 117 -18.65 -0.03 12.86
N ALA A 118 -17.68 -0.46 13.64
CA ALA A 118 -16.31 0.05 13.59
C ALA A 118 -15.70 -0.11 12.18
N ALA A 119 -15.89 -1.29 11.58
CA ALA A 119 -15.43 -1.55 10.22
C ALA A 119 -16.13 -0.69 9.16
N ALA A 120 -17.40 -0.36 9.34
CA ALA A 120 -18.15 0.53 8.45
C ALA A 120 -17.68 1.98 8.60
N HIS A 121 -17.55 2.50 9.83
CA HIS A 121 -16.98 3.83 10.12
C HIS A 121 -15.58 3.99 9.51
N TYR A 122 -14.70 2.99 9.66
CA TYR A 122 -13.39 2.97 9.04
C TYR A 122 -13.47 3.12 7.51
N ARG A 123 -14.41 2.46 6.84
CA ARG A 123 -14.59 2.56 5.39
C ARG A 123 -15.13 3.91 4.94
N ILE A 124 -16.09 4.47 5.71
CA ILE A 124 -16.56 5.84 5.46
C ILE A 124 -15.38 6.81 5.55
N ALA A 125 -14.58 6.70 6.62
CA ALA A 125 -13.40 7.54 6.82
C ALA A 125 -12.39 7.44 5.68
N LEU A 126 -12.10 6.23 5.19
CA LEU A 126 -11.20 6.04 4.06
C LEU A 126 -11.75 6.63 2.76
N ALA A 127 -13.05 6.49 2.50
CA ALA A 127 -13.67 7.08 1.31
C ALA A 127 -13.62 8.61 1.36
N LEU A 128 -13.91 9.22 2.51
CA LEU A 128 -13.76 10.66 2.75
C LEU A 128 -12.31 11.13 2.59
N GLN A 129 -11.35 10.40 3.14
CA GLN A 129 -9.92 10.71 2.98
C GLN A 129 -9.53 10.73 1.50
N GLN A 130 -10.00 9.76 0.71
CA GLN A 130 -9.72 9.73 -0.72
C GLN A 130 -10.40 10.87 -1.49
N GLN A 131 -11.60 11.26 -1.12
CA GLN A 131 -12.25 12.46 -1.66
C GLN A 131 -11.42 13.71 -1.33
N GLY A 132 -10.92 13.84 -0.09
CA GLY A 132 -10.04 14.93 0.31
C GLY A 132 -8.76 15.00 -0.53
N LEU A 133 -8.13 13.85 -0.80
CA LEU A 133 -6.93 13.76 -1.64
C LEU A 133 -7.20 14.16 -3.10
N ASN A 134 -8.35 13.75 -3.66
CA ASN A 134 -8.71 14.05 -5.04
C ASN A 134 -9.16 15.50 -5.23
N ASP A 135 -10.03 15.97 -4.35
CA ASP A 135 -10.70 17.27 -4.46
C ASP A 135 -9.91 18.40 -3.76
N LYS A 136 -8.85 18.06 -3.01
CA LYS A 136 -8.06 18.97 -2.15
C LYS A 136 -8.95 19.75 -1.18
N LYS A 137 -9.81 19.04 -0.46
CA LYS A 137 -10.79 19.62 0.48
C LYS A 137 -10.49 19.21 1.91
N ASP A 138 -10.05 20.15 2.74
CA ASP A 138 -9.75 19.91 4.15
C ASP A 138 -10.96 19.38 4.94
N LYS A 139 -12.18 19.80 4.58
CA LYS A 139 -13.41 19.30 5.17
C LYS A 139 -13.53 17.78 5.12
N CYS A 140 -13.13 17.15 4.01
CA CYS A 140 -13.18 15.70 3.88
C CYS A 140 -12.19 15.00 4.83
N PHE A 141 -11.03 15.61 5.10
CA PHE A 141 -10.09 15.07 6.08
C PHE A 141 -10.60 15.21 7.52
N ASP A 142 -11.26 16.34 7.85
CA ASP A 142 -11.85 16.54 9.17
C ASP A 142 -12.98 15.54 9.43
N GLU A 143 -13.91 15.37 8.48
CA GLU A 143 -14.98 14.37 8.55
C GLU A 143 -14.40 12.94 8.64
N SER A 144 -13.33 12.63 7.89
CA SER A 144 -12.61 11.37 7.97
C SER A 144 -12.08 11.11 9.39
N CYS A 145 -11.46 12.11 10.02
CA CYS A 145 -10.99 12.01 11.41
C CYS A 145 -12.13 11.74 12.41
N GLY A 146 -13.30 12.34 12.20
CA GLY A 146 -14.50 12.07 12.99
C GLY A 146 -14.95 10.61 12.92
N GLU A 147 -15.00 10.07 11.70
CA GLU A 147 -15.38 8.67 11.46
C GLU A 147 -14.32 7.69 12.00
N PHE A 148 -13.01 8.01 11.89
CA PHE A 148 -11.94 7.21 12.51
C PHE A 148 -12.07 7.16 14.03
N LYS A 149 -12.38 8.28 14.69
CA LYS A 149 -12.62 8.33 16.13
C LYS A 149 -13.83 7.47 16.52
N SER A 150 -14.92 7.53 15.76
CA SER A 150 -16.10 6.67 15.97
C SER A 150 -15.74 5.19 15.88
N ALA A 151 -14.91 4.80 14.91
CA ALA A 151 -14.46 3.43 14.77
C ALA A 151 -13.61 2.98 15.98
N LEU A 152 -12.69 3.82 16.47
CA LEU A 152 -11.85 3.50 17.65
C LEU A 152 -12.65 3.44 18.95
N GLN A 153 -13.74 4.21 19.07
CA GLN A 153 -14.63 4.11 20.23
C GLN A 153 -15.34 2.75 20.31
N LEU A 154 -15.72 2.20 19.15
CA LEU A 154 -16.38 0.91 19.04
C LEU A 154 -15.41 -0.27 19.13
N GLU A 155 -14.23 -0.13 18.55
CA GLU A 155 -13.18 -1.16 18.54
C GLU A 155 -11.79 -0.54 18.78
N PRO A 156 -11.39 -0.36 20.07
CA PRO A 156 -10.09 0.26 20.39
C PRO A 156 -8.86 -0.50 19.88
N LYS A 157 -9.01 -1.79 19.57
CA LYS A 157 -7.92 -2.61 19.02
C LYS A 157 -7.74 -2.45 17.53
N PHE A 158 -8.53 -1.62 16.88
CA PHE A 158 -8.45 -1.37 15.44
C PHE A 158 -7.32 -0.37 15.10
N THR A 159 -6.12 -0.73 15.46
CA THR A 159 -4.95 0.16 15.55
C THR A 159 -4.47 0.75 14.24
N VAL A 160 -4.77 0.11 13.07
CA VAL A 160 -4.47 0.66 11.75
C VAL A 160 -5.12 2.03 11.51
N ILE A 161 -6.19 2.34 12.24
CA ILE A 161 -6.88 3.62 12.18
C ILE A 161 -5.94 4.78 12.55
N HIS A 162 -5.06 4.59 13.52
CA HIS A 162 -4.08 5.61 13.91
C HIS A 162 -3.19 6.03 12.74
N TYR A 163 -2.71 5.08 11.93
CA TYR A 163 -1.94 5.41 10.72
C TYR A 163 -2.77 6.24 9.72
N ALA A 164 -4.00 5.81 9.42
CA ALA A 164 -4.86 6.50 8.47
C ALA A 164 -5.29 7.90 8.97
N MET A 165 -5.59 8.03 10.28
CA MET A 165 -5.92 9.30 10.91
C MET A 165 -4.72 10.25 10.91
N GLY A 166 -3.50 9.75 11.16
CA GLY A 166 -2.26 10.52 11.04
C GLY A 166 -2.10 11.14 9.65
N VAL A 167 -2.41 10.39 8.58
CA VAL A 167 -2.38 10.93 7.20
C VAL A 167 -3.41 12.06 7.02
N SER A 168 -4.66 11.90 7.49
CA SER A 168 -5.69 12.95 7.39
C SER A 168 -5.27 14.22 8.14
N LEU A 169 -4.75 14.08 9.37
CA LEU A 169 -4.25 15.20 10.19
C LEU A 169 -3.09 15.92 9.51
N ALA A 170 -2.16 15.19 8.93
CA ALA A 170 -1.05 15.78 8.19
C ALA A 170 -1.54 16.60 6.99
N HIS A 171 -2.52 16.13 6.22
CA HIS A 171 -3.11 16.89 5.11
C HIS A 171 -3.79 18.19 5.58
N MET A 172 -4.30 18.22 6.81
CA MET A 172 -4.81 19.44 7.45
C MET A 172 -3.71 20.30 8.09
N HIS A 173 -2.42 19.99 7.89
CA HIS A 173 -1.27 20.64 8.51
C HIS A 173 -1.29 20.63 10.05
N GLN A 174 -1.96 19.65 10.66
CA GLN A 174 -1.94 19.38 12.09
C GLN A 174 -0.79 18.43 12.42
N ASP A 175 0.44 18.89 12.18
CA ASP A 175 1.64 18.04 12.12
C ASP A 175 1.95 17.33 13.44
N ASP A 176 1.78 18.00 14.59
CA ASP A 176 2.04 17.40 15.90
C ASP A 176 1.00 16.31 16.23
N ALA A 177 -0.27 16.55 15.89
CA ALA A 177 -1.32 15.54 16.06
C ALA A 177 -1.09 14.36 15.12
N ALA A 178 -0.65 14.58 13.89
CA ALA A 178 -0.31 13.53 12.95
C ALA A 178 0.85 12.65 13.46
N ARG A 179 1.92 13.26 14.01
CA ARG A 179 3.03 12.52 14.62
C ARG A 179 2.59 11.67 15.82
N ALA A 180 1.69 12.22 16.65
CA ALA A 180 1.13 11.47 17.76
C ALA A 180 0.37 10.23 17.29
N GLU A 181 -0.43 10.35 16.24
CA GLU A 181 -1.18 9.22 15.68
C GLU A 181 -0.25 8.17 15.04
N PHE A 182 0.80 8.56 14.32
CA PHE A 182 1.79 7.61 13.83
C PHE A 182 2.53 6.91 14.98
N SER A 183 2.81 7.61 16.08
CA SER A 183 3.42 7.01 17.28
C SER A 183 2.48 6.02 17.96
N ASN A 184 1.17 6.33 18.07
CA ASN A 184 0.16 5.42 18.58
C ASN A 184 0.09 4.14 17.74
N PHE A 185 0.17 4.29 16.41
CA PHE A 185 0.21 3.14 15.49
C PHE A 185 1.43 2.24 15.76
N LEU A 186 2.63 2.83 15.93
CA LEU A 186 3.86 2.06 16.18
C LEU A 186 3.91 1.41 17.56
N ALA A 187 3.16 1.93 18.54
CA ALA A 187 3.07 1.34 19.88
C ALA A 187 2.29 0.02 19.91
N THR A 188 1.77 -0.44 18.77
CA THR A 188 0.96 -1.67 18.69
C THR A 188 1.77 -2.84 18.15
N ASP A 189 1.57 -4.05 18.70
CA ASP A 189 2.30 -5.25 18.31
C ASP A 189 1.89 -5.85 16.95
N THR A 190 0.89 -5.26 16.28
CA THR A 190 0.26 -5.84 15.09
C THR A 190 0.72 -5.20 13.78
N VAL A 191 1.77 -4.39 13.81
CA VAL A 191 2.23 -3.62 12.64
C VAL A 191 3.02 -4.49 11.67
N THR A 192 2.63 -4.49 10.40
CA THR A 192 3.40 -5.15 9.34
C THR A 192 4.72 -4.38 9.08
N PRO A 193 5.86 -5.07 8.90
CA PRO A 193 7.17 -4.41 8.79
C PRO A 193 7.24 -3.27 7.78
N ASN A 194 6.67 -3.46 6.59
CA ASN A 194 6.68 -2.44 5.52
C ASN A 194 5.90 -1.15 5.85
N VAL A 195 4.89 -1.22 6.71
CA VAL A 195 4.14 -0.04 7.15
C VAL A 195 4.79 0.60 8.37
N HIS A 196 5.46 -0.20 9.22
CA HIS A 196 6.21 0.27 10.37
C HIS A 196 7.32 1.26 9.96
N GLU A 197 8.19 0.87 9.04
CA GLU A 197 9.27 1.73 8.54
C GLU A 197 8.74 3.04 7.97
N ARG A 198 7.62 2.98 7.26
CA ARG A 198 6.97 4.17 6.70
C ARG A 198 6.38 5.08 7.78
N ALA A 199 5.70 4.53 8.78
CA ALA A 199 5.16 5.31 9.88
C ALA A 199 6.27 6.00 10.68
N GLN A 200 7.41 5.32 10.91
CA GLN A 200 8.57 5.93 11.55
C GLN A 200 9.09 7.13 10.74
N ARG A 201 9.21 7.01 9.42
CA ARG A 201 9.63 8.14 8.57
C ARG A 201 8.64 9.30 8.60
N TYR A 202 7.34 9.04 8.77
CA TYR A 202 6.34 10.10 8.89
C TYR A 202 6.40 10.83 10.24
N ILE A 203 6.86 10.16 11.31
CA ILE A 203 7.17 10.84 12.58
C ILE A 203 8.33 11.81 12.40
N ASP A 204 9.39 11.38 11.73
CA ASP A 204 10.59 12.19 11.51
C ASP A 204 10.33 13.33 10.51
N ARG A 205 9.58 13.04 9.44
CA ARG A 205 9.32 13.92 8.30
C ARG A 205 7.85 13.83 7.89
N VAL A 206 7.00 14.51 8.64
CA VAL A 206 5.53 14.44 8.48
C VAL A 206 5.05 14.91 7.10
N GLU A 207 5.80 15.79 6.44
CA GLU A 207 5.51 16.28 5.09
C GLU A 207 5.48 15.14 4.05
N LEU A 208 6.20 14.04 4.27
CA LEU A 208 6.17 12.87 3.39
C LEU A 208 4.80 12.19 3.39
N SER A 209 4.04 12.27 4.47
CA SER A 209 2.68 11.70 4.52
C SER A 209 1.67 12.44 3.65
N ARG A 210 2.02 13.65 3.19
CA ARG A 210 1.25 14.47 2.21
C ARG A 210 1.70 14.24 0.77
N ALA A 211 2.86 13.61 0.57
CA ALA A 211 3.38 13.32 -0.76
C ALA A 211 2.66 12.12 -1.41
N ARG A 212 2.72 12.05 -2.73
CA ARG A 212 2.23 10.87 -3.46
C ARG A 212 3.20 9.71 -3.27
N MET A 213 3.12 9.05 -2.14
CA MET A 213 3.98 7.91 -1.85
C MET A 213 3.68 6.73 -2.76
N ALA A 214 4.72 6.02 -3.19
CA ALA A 214 4.55 4.76 -3.88
C ALA A 214 3.91 3.71 -2.94
N PRO A 215 3.04 2.82 -3.47
CA PRO A 215 2.45 1.73 -2.68
C PRO A 215 3.52 0.89 -1.99
N PRO A 216 3.40 0.61 -0.68
CA PRO A 216 4.36 -0.23 0.02
C PRO A 216 4.22 -1.68 -0.40
N PHE A 217 5.35 -2.37 -0.50
CA PHE A 217 5.39 -3.82 -0.69
C PHE A 217 6.58 -4.44 0.01
N SER A 218 6.47 -5.73 0.31
CA SER A 218 7.58 -6.57 0.77
C SER A 218 7.54 -7.88 0.02
N VAL A 219 8.68 -8.31 -0.52
CA VAL A 219 8.79 -9.50 -1.38
C VAL A 219 10.07 -10.27 -1.10
N THR A 220 10.05 -11.55 -1.46
CA THR A 220 11.26 -12.38 -1.57
C THR A 220 11.63 -12.49 -3.04
N THR A 221 12.77 -11.96 -3.41
CA THR A 221 13.28 -11.99 -4.78
C THR A 221 13.73 -13.39 -5.20
N ILE A 222 14.00 -13.59 -6.50
CA ILE A 222 14.43 -14.90 -7.07
C ILE A 222 15.70 -15.45 -6.40
N ASP A 223 16.58 -14.58 -5.90
CA ASP A 223 17.81 -14.92 -5.17
C ASP A 223 17.60 -15.09 -3.66
N GLY A 224 16.34 -15.11 -3.19
CA GLY A 224 15.96 -15.34 -1.80
C GLY A 224 16.10 -14.13 -0.88
N LYS A 225 16.42 -12.94 -1.39
CA LYS A 225 16.50 -11.72 -0.57
C LYS A 225 15.11 -11.21 -0.21
N GLN A 226 14.92 -10.91 1.06
CA GLN A 226 13.77 -10.15 1.54
C GLN A 226 14.03 -8.65 1.32
N ILE A 227 13.14 -7.99 0.59
CA ILE A 227 13.18 -6.54 0.40
C ILE A 227 11.80 -5.94 0.65
N SER A 228 11.75 -4.75 1.24
CA SER A 228 10.58 -3.88 1.23
C SER A 228 10.90 -2.59 0.49
N LEU A 229 9.88 -1.94 -0.08
CA LEU A 229 10.11 -0.64 -0.73
C LEU A 229 10.68 0.37 0.28
N ASP A 230 10.19 0.34 1.51
CA ASP A 230 10.63 1.28 2.55
C ASP A 230 12.05 0.98 3.06
N SER A 231 12.53 -0.27 2.98
CA SER A 231 13.93 -0.62 3.26
C SER A 231 14.92 -0.08 2.21
N LEU A 232 14.42 0.37 1.07
CA LEU A 232 15.19 1.01 0.01
C LEU A 232 15.26 2.55 0.15
N ALA A 233 14.77 3.11 1.26
CA ALA A 233 14.83 4.54 1.52
C ALA A 233 16.27 5.08 1.39
N GLY A 234 16.41 6.25 0.79
CA GLY A 234 17.71 6.83 0.43
C GLY A 234 18.20 6.44 -0.97
N LYS A 235 17.51 5.51 -1.65
CA LYS A 235 17.80 5.12 -3.04
C LYS A 235 16.62 5.43 -3.95
N VAL A 236 16.92 5.79 -5.18
CA VAL A 236 15.91 5.84 -6.25
C VAL A 236 15.52 4.41 -6.62
N VAL A 237 14.25 4.15 -6.84
CA VAL A 237 13.78 2.81 -7.25
C VAL A 237 13.11 2.91 -8.62
N LEU A 238 13.56 2.09 -9.56
CA LEU A 238 12.91 1.86 -10.85
C LEU A 238 12.23 0.51 -10.79
N ILE A 239 10.89 0.50 -10.87
CA ILE A 239 10.11 -0.72 -11.01
C ILE A 239 9.73 -0.89 -12.47
N ASP A 240 9.96 -2.09 -13.01
CA ASP A 240 9.60 -2.52 -14.36
C ASP A 240 8.63 -3.70 -14.29
N PHE A 241 7.38 -3.50 -14.74
CA PHE A 241 6.39 -4.57 -14.87
C PHE A 241 6.43 -5.16 -16.28
N TRP A 242 6.65 -6.46 -16.36
CA TRP A 242 6.89 -7.17 -17.61
C TRP A 242 6.38 -8.61 -17.61
N ALA A 243 6.54 -9.33 -18.72
CA ALA A 243 6.35 -10.77 -18.77
C ALA A 243 7.10 -11.39 -19.96
N THR A 244 7.41 -12.69 -19.88
CA THR A 244 8.10 -13.44 -20.93
C THR A 244 7.31 -13.50 -22.24
N TRP A 245 5.99 -13.48 -22.18
CA TRP A 245 5.08 -13.49 -23.33
C TRP A 245 4.83 -12.10 -23.93
N CYS A 246 5.29 -11.03 -23.29
CA CYS A 246 5.12 -9.64 -23.74
C CYS A 246 6.22 -9.28 -24.75
N GLY A 247 5.86 -9.16 -26.04
CA GLY A 247 6.79 -8.77 -27.12
C GLY A 247 7.49 -7.43 -26.86
N PRO A 248 6.74 -6.32 -26.67
CA PRO A 248 7.33 -5.01 -26.40
C PRO A 248 8.21 -4.97 -25.12
N CYS A 249 7.87 -5.76 -24.08
CA CYS A 249 8.71 -5.87 -22.87
C CYS A 249 10.08 -6.48 -23.19
N ARG A 250 10.12 -7.49 -24.06
CA ARG A 250 11.38 -8.12 -24.49
C ARG A 250 12.23 -7.16 -25.34
N GLU A 251 11.60 -6.30 -26.12
CA GLU A 251 12.28 -5.23 -26.89
C GLU A 251 12.86 -4.16 -25.97
N ALA A 252 12.18 -3.82 -24.85
CA ALA A 252 12.66 -2.87 -23.87
C ALA A 252 13.75 -3.44 -22.92
N LEU A 253 13.90 -4.77 -22.81
CA LEU A 253 14.82 -5.43 -21.90
C LEU A 253 16.30 -4.97 -22.03
N PRO A 254 16.88 -4.75 -23.24
CA PRO A 254 18.24 -4.23 -23.36
C PRO A 254 18.41 -2.86 -22.68
N HIS A 255 17.39 -2.01 -22.74
CA HIS A 255 17.42 -0.69 -22.13
C HIS A 255 17.36 -0.77 -20.59
N ILE A 256 16.50 -1.62 -20.04
CA ILE A 256 16.45 -1.86 -18.57
C ILE A 256 17.79 -2.42 -18.07
N ARG A 257 18.40 -3.35 -18.81
CA ARG A 257 19.74 -3.89 -18.51
C ARG A 257 20.80 -2.79 -18.52
N GLU A 258 20.78 -1.92 -19.53
CA GLU A 258 21.71 -0.80 -19.61
C GLU A 258 21.58 0.15 -18.42
N ILE A 259 20.35 0.47 -18.00
CA ILE A 259 20.08 1.27 -16.80
C ILE A 259 20.65 0.56 -15.57
N ALA A 260 20.32 -0.70 -15.34
CA ALA A 260 20.79 -1.47 -14.20
C ALA A 260 22.32 -1.51 -14.10
N HIS A 261 23.01 -1.69 -15.23
CA HIS A 261 24.47 -1.71 -15.30
C HIS A 261 25.07 -0.31 -15.09
N ARG A 262 24.55 0.71 -15.77
CA ARG A 262 25.07 2.09 -15.72
C ARG A 262 25.03 2.69 -14.31
N PHE A 263 24.00 2.35 -13.53
CA PHE A 263 23.78 2.91 -12.19
C PHE A 263 24.13 1.94 -11.05
N GLN A 264 24.82 0.83 -11.32
CA GLN A 264 25.10 -0.21 -10.29
C GLN A 264 25.89 0.30 -9.08
N GLU A 265 26.74 1.33 -9.26
CA GLU A 265 27.53 1.97 -8.19
C GLU A 265 26.87 3.26 -7.65
N GLN A 266 25.62 3.53 -8.03
CA GLN A 266 24.90 4.73 -7.67
C GLN A 266 23.68 4.37 -6.83
N PRO A 267 23.05 5.32 -6.12
CA PRO A 267 21.87 5.06 -5.31
C PRO A 267 20.60 4.83 -6.17
N LEU A 268 20.66 3.86 -7.07
CA LEU A 268 19.53 3.34 -7.85
C LEU A 268 19.36 1.85 -7.61
N VAL A 269 18.11 1.44 -7.43
CA VAL A 269 17.70 0.02 -7.40
C VAL A 269 16.72 -0.23 -8.54
N VAL A 270 17.01 -1.21 -9.38
CA VAL A 270 16.09 -1.68 -10.42
C VAL A 270 15.42 -2.97 -9.93
N ILE A 271 14.10 -3.03 -10.03
CA ILE A 271 13.29 -4.21 -9.68
C ILE A 271 12.39 -4.53 -10.84
N SER A 272 12.56 -5.68 -11.48
CA SER A 272 11.64 -6.17 -12.50
C SER A 272 10.61 -7.12 -11.87
N ILE A 273 9.33 -6.81 -12.04
CA ILE A 273 8.18 -7.54 -11.50
C ILE A 273 7.46 -8.24 -12.64
N SER A 274 7.57 -9.57 -12.68
CA SER A 274 6.97 -10.38 -13.73
C SER A 274 5.50 -10.70 -13.46
N LEU A 275 4.68 -10.62 -14.51
CA LEU A 275 3.28 -11.06 -14.52
C LEU A 275 3.11 -12.49 -15.08
N ASP A 276 4.19 -13.25 -15.21
CA ASP A 276 4.15 -14.64 -15.67
C ASP A 276 3.45 -15.55 -14.65
N LYS A 277 2.53 -16.37 -15.13
CA LYS A 277 1.89 -17.40 -14.31
C LYS A 277 2.80 -18.60 -14.07
N ASP A 278 3.61 -18.94 -15.07
CA ASP A 278 4.54 -20.07 -15.07
C ASP A 278 5.88 -19.62 -14.48
N GLU A 279 6.19 -20.16 -13.32
CA GLU A 279 7.39 -19.79 -12.56
C GLU A 279 8.66 -20.31 -13.22
N ASP A 280 8.63 -21.54 -13.78
CA ASP A 280 9.80 -22.15 -14.38
C ASP A 280 10.19 -21.41 -15.66
N LYS A 281 9.21 -21.08 -16.52
CA LYS A 281 9.46 -20.26 -17.71
C LYS A 281 10.04 -18.89 -17.38
N TRP A 282 9.53 -18.26 -16.31
CA TRP A 282 10.06 -16.99 -15.86
C TRP A 282 11.52 -17.12 -15.38
N LYS A 283 11.83 -18.11 -14.53
CA LYS A 283 13.18 -18.37 -14.03
C LYS A 283 14.17 -18.65 -15.17
N ASP A 284 13.77 -19.51 -16.09
CA ASP A 284 14.58 -19.87 -17.27
C ASP A 284 14.87 -18.63 -18.14
N PHE A 285 13.86 -17.78 -18.34
CA PHE A 285 14.02 -16.55 -19.11
C PHE A 285 14.96 -15.56 -18.41
N VAL A 286 14.82 -15.36 -17.10
CA VAL A 286 15.69 -14.49 -16.27
C VAL A 286 17.15 -14.97 -16.38
N ALA A 287 17.39 -16.27 -16.19
CA ALA A 287 18.72 -16.87 -16.28
C ALA A 287 19.32 -16.74 -17.69
N LYS A 288 18.59 -17.14 -18.74
CA LYS A 288 19.03 -17.11 -20.13
C LYS A 288 19.37 -15.68 -20.60
N ASN A 289 18.63 -14.69 -20.12
CA ASN A 289 18.85 -13.29 -20.48
C ASN A 289 19.73 -12.56 -19.50
N GLN A 290 20.38 -13.22 -18.53
CA GLN A 290 21.32 -12.63 -17.57
C GLN A 290 20.75 -11.39 -16.89
N MET A 291 19.50 -11.49 -16.38
CA MET A 291 18.84 -10.39 -15.67
C MET A 291 19.33 -10.37 -14.21
N THR A 292 20.50 -9.76 -13.98
CA THR A 292 21.24 -9.81 -12.70
C THR A 292 20.74 -8.83 -11.63
N TRP A 293 19.82 -7.93 -11.96
CA TRP A 293 19.15 -7.04 -11.01
C TRP A 293 17.97 -7.73 -10.31
N LEU A 294 17.35 -7.08 -9.33
CA LEU A 294 16.30 -7.69 -8.52
C LEU A 294 15.10 -8.14 -9.36
N GLN A 295 14.70 -9.38 -9.15
CA GLN A 295 13.61 -10.03 -9.89
C GLN A 295 12.56 -10.58 -8.92
N TYR A 296 11.30 -10.31 -9.20
CA TYR A 296 10.16 -10.84 -8.46
C TYR A 296 9.05 -11.26 -9.43
N ARG A 297 8.28 -12.30 -9.09
CA ARG A 297 7.12 -12.76 -9.88
C ARG A 297 5.82 -12.53 -9.11
N ASP A 298 4.99 -11.63 -9.64
CA ASP A 298 3.66 -11.31 -9.08
C ASP A 298 2.54 -12.20 -9.67
N GLY A 299 2.81 -12.87 -10.78
CA GLY A 299 2.01 -13.93 -11.39
C GLY A 299 0.88 -13.46 -12.31
N SER A 300 0.41 -12.23 -12.22
CA SER A 300 -0.64 -11.70 -13.10
C SER A 300 -0.92 -10.21 -12.87
N PHE A 301 -1.76 -9.59 -13.70
CA PHE A 301 -2.32 -8.25 -13.45
C PHE A 301 -3.14 -8.14 -12.16
N THR A 302 -3.61 -9.27 -11.61
CA THR A 302 -4.33 -9.32 -10.33
C THR A 302 -3.44 -9.67 -9.15
N GLY A 303 -2.14 -9.81 -9.39
CA GLY A 303 -1.15 -9.97 -8.34
C GLY A 303 -1.14 -8.80 -7.35
N PRO A 304 -0.69 -9.00 -6.12
CA PRO A 304 -0.79 -7.98 -5.08
C PRO A 304 -0.07 -6.69 -5.45
N ILE A 305 1.12 -6.76 -6.05
CA ILE A 305 1.89 -5.55 -6.38
C ILE A 305 1.35 -4.90 -7.65
N ALA A 306 1.10 -5.66 -8.72
CA ALA A 306 0.51 -5.13 -9.95
C ALA A 306 -0.80 -4.39 -9.67
N ARG A 307 -1.66 -4.96 -8.81
CA ARG A 307 -2.91 -4.33 -8.38
C ARG A 307 -2.64 -3.06 -7.59
N SER A 308 -1.69 -3.07 -6.65
CA SER A 308 -1.39 -1.92 -5.82
C SER A 308 -0.83 -0.74 -6.63
N PHE A 309 -0.09 -1.00 -7.68
CA PHE A 309 0.39 0.02 -8.61
C PHE A 309 -0.61 0.34 -9.74
N GLY A 310 -1.78 -0.31 -9.78
CA GLY A 310 -2.81 -0.08 -10.80
C GLY A 310 -2.38 -0.52 -12.19
N VAL A 311 -1.49 -1.52 -12.31
CA VAL A 311 -0.95 -2.00 -13.58
C VAL A 311 -2.05 -2.76 -14.34
N ASN A 312 -2.40 -2.26 -15.53
CA ASN A 312 -3.41 -2.86 -16.41
C ASN A 312 -2.89 -3.14 -17.83
N ALA A 313 -1.67 -2.70 -18.13
CA ALA A 313 -0.95 -2.97 -19.37
C ALA A 313 0.56 -3.02 -19.09
N ILE A 314 1.32 -3.77 -19.92
CA ILE A 314 2.77 -3.87 -19.86
C ILE A 314 3.38 -3.68 -21.27
N PRO A 315 4.64 -3.16 -21.39
CA PRO A 315 5.52 -2.76 -20.29
C PRO A 315 5.00 -1.54 -19.53
N ALA A 316 5.21 -1.52 -18.20
CA ALA A 316 4.90 -0.37 -17.38
C ALA A 316 6.05 -0.12 -16.38
N THR A 317 6.54 1.11 -16.32
CA THR A 317 7.64 1.49 -15.44
C THR A 317 7.18 2.56 -14.45
N PHE A 318 7.72 2.47 -13.22
CA PHE A 318 7.47 3.42 -12.15
C PHE A 318 8.80 3.89 -11.59
N THR A 319 8.97 5.20 -11.47
CA THR A 319 10.16 5.82 -10.87
C THR A 319 9.79 6.39 -9.52
N ILE A 320 10.51 6.00 -8.49
CA ILE A 320 10.30 6.39 -7.10
C ILE A 320 11.58 7.06 -6.62
N ASP A 321 11.46 8.20 -5.97
CA ASP A 321 12.61 8.93 -5.45
C ASP A 321 13.18 8.31 -4.15
N ALA A 322 14.25 8.91 -3.63
CA ALA A 322 14.92 8.45 -2.41
C ALA A 322 14.06 8.54 -1.14
N ASP A 323 13.01 9.33 -1.14
CA ASP A 323 12.05 9.47 -0.05
C ASP A 323 10.85 8.52 -0.19
N GLY A 324 10.78 7.76 -1.29
CA GLY A 324 9.69 6.84 -1.58
C GLY A 324 8.49 7.50 -2.27
N VAL A 325 8.65 8.73 -2.76
CA VAL A 325 7.61 9.45 -3.52
C VAL A 325 7.56 8.91 -4.95
N LEU A 326 6.35 8.64 -5.43
CA LEU A 326 6.12 8.20 -6.80
C LEU A 326 6.24 9.40 -7.75
N GLU A 327 7.37 9.48 -8.42
CA GLU A 327 7.75 10.59 -9.29
C GLU A 327 7.20 10.46 -10.71
N ASP A 328 7.13 9.21 -11.20
CA ASP A 328 6.75 8.99 -12.60
C ASP A 328 6.17 7.60 -12.83
N GLN A 329 5.32 7.53 -13.86
CA GLN A 329 4.68 6.31 -14.32
C GLN A 329 4.55 6.34 -15.83
N HIS A 330 5.08 5.35 -16.51
CA HIS A 330 4.98 5.18 -17.95
C HIS A 330 4.40 3.83 -18.34
N VAL A 331 3.60 3.81 -19.41
CA VAL A 331 3.16 2.60 -20.09
C VAL A 331 3.69 2.65 -21.52
N GLY A 332 4.36 1.58 -21.96
CA GLY A 332 5.06 1.54 -23.24
C GLY A 332 6.53 1.98 -23.14
N ASP A 333 7.14 2.23 -24.30
CA ASP A 333 8.52 2.69 -24.41
C ASP A 333 8.60 4.20 -24.19
N ALA A 334 9.21 4.62 -23.10
CA ALA A 334 9.46 6.02 -22.79
C ALA A 334 10.89 6.23 -22.28
N SER A 335 11.52 7.33 -22.69
CA SER A 335 12.84 7.71 -22.20
C SER A 335 12.75 8.22 -20.76
N ILE A 336 13.09 7.36 -19.80
CA ILE A 336 13.11 7.68 -18.36
C ILE A 336 14.49 8.13 -17.87
N GLU A 337 15.55 7.98 -18.68
CA GLU A 337 16.94 8.21 -18.26
C GLU A 337 17.22 9.63 -17.76
N GLY A 338 16.69 10.64 -18.43
CA GLY A 338 16.92 12.03 -18.04
C GLY A 338 16.40 12.34 -16.63
N LYS A 339 15.27 11.75 -16.26
CA LYS A 339 14.67 11.88 -14.93
C LYS A 339 15.44 11.07 -13.91
N LEU A 340 15.78 9.82 -14.22
CA LEU A 340 16.60 8.96 -13.35
C LEU A 340 17.94 9.62 -12.99
N LYS A 341 18.65 10.20 -13.96
CA LYS A 341 19.91 10.91 -13.70
C LYS A 341 19.74 12.04 -12.68
N LYS A 342 18.67 12.83 -12.79
CA LYS A 342 18.38 13.93 -11.84
C LYS A 342 18.09 13.39 -10.44
N LEU A 343 17.21 12.39 -10.33
CA LEU A 343 16.83 11.81 -9.04
C LEU A 343 18.01 11.12 -8.36
N VAL A 344 18.80 10.38 -9.11
CA VAL A 344 20.00 9.70 -8.58
C VAL A 344 21.06 10.71 -8.11
N ALA A 345 21.26 11.82 -8.84
CA ALA A 345 22.15 12.89 -8.42
C ALA A 345 21.67 13.53 -7.11
N SER A 346 20.37 13.81 -7.00
CA SER A 346 19.78 14.34 -5.77
C SER A 346 19.91 13.36 -4.59
N ALA A 347 19.64 12.07 -4.80
CA ALA A 347 19.83 11.04 -3.77
C ALA A 347 21.29 10.93 -3.31
N ALA A 348 22.25 10.99 -4.21
CA ALA A 348 23.67 10.97 -3.89
C ALA A 348 24.12 12.22 -3.11
N GLU A 349 23.52 13.37 -3.38
CA GLU A 349 23.76 14.60 -2.63
C GLU A 349 23.22 14.51 -1.21
N LEU A 350 21.97 14.06 -1.06
CA LEU A 350 21.34 13.83 0.26
C LEU A 350 22.15 12.85 1.11
N ALA A 351 22.68 11.78 0.51
CA ALA A 351 23.52 10.82 1.21
C ALA A 351 24.84 11.44 1.73
N ARG A 352 25.42 12.37 0.98
CA ARG A 352 26.63 13.10 1.40
C ARG A 352 26.39 14.07 2.56
N HIS A 353 25.19 14.64 2.64
CA HIS A 353 24.80 15.57 3.70
C HIS A 353 24.28 14.89 4.98
N LYS A 354 23.90 13.60 4.91
CA LYS A 354 23.69 12.80 6.12
C LYS A 354 25.08 12.46 6.68
N SER A 355 25.66 13.35 7.52
CA SER A 355 26.83 13.01 8.32
C SER A 355 26.64 11.68 9.02
N PRO A 356 27.65 10.81 9.11
CA PRO A 356 27.59 9.66 9.98
C PRO A 356 27.27 10.15 11.38
N ALA A 357 26.32 9.50 12.06
CA ALA A 357 26.09 9.74 13.47
C ALA A 357 27.44 9.74 14.19
N PRO A 358 27.73 10.70 15.09
CA PRO A 358 28.99 10.70 15.78
C PRO A 358 29.17 9.33 16.43
N ALA A 359 30.29 8.67 16.11
CA ALA A 359 30.65 7.42 16.74
C ALA A 359 30.53 7.64 18.25
N LEU A 360 29.68 6.86 18.92
CA LEU A 360 29.65 6.87 20.38
C LEU A 360 31.08 6.63 20.84
N GLU A 361 31.72 7.69 21.36
CA GLU A 361 33.01 7.52 22.00
C GLU A 361 32.84 6.47 23.10
N PRO A 362 33.72 5.45 23.16
CA PRO A 362 33.65 4.47 24.24
C PRO A 362 33.76 5.23 25.55
N ARG A 363 32.75 5.10 26.40
CA ARG A 363 32.78 5.65 27.76
C ARG A 363 34.10 5.22 28.40
N PRO A 364 34.93 6.14 28.94
CA PRO A 364 36.16 5.75 29.62
C PRO A 364 35.82 4.74 30.72
N ALA A 365 36.52 3.61 30.70
CA ALA A 365 36.38 2.57 31.69
C ALA A 365 36.53 3.21 33.09
N ASP A 366 35.65 2.86 33.98
CA ASP A 366 35.59 3.35 35.34
C ASP A 366 36.98 3.38 35.99
N ALA A 367 37.40 4.55 36.46
CA ALA A 367 38.56 4.68 37.32
C ALA A 367 38.33 3.87 38.60
N PRO A 368 39.35 3.15 39.14
CA PRO A 368 39.21 2.31 40.31
C PRO A 368 38.78 3.17 41.49
N VAL A 369 37.70 2.75 42.16
CA VAL A 369 37.21 3.34 43.42
C VAL A 369 38.29 3.14 44.46
N ALA A 370 38.87 4.21 44.97
CA ALA A 370 39.79 4.19 46.09
C ALA A 370 39.08 3.65 47.35
N ASP A 371 39.51 2.48 47.80
CA ASP A 371 39.11 1.88 49.07
C ASP A 371 39.52 2.80 50.24
N LYS A 372 38.53 3.46 50.84
CA LYS A 372 38.68 4.14 52.15
C LYS A 372 38.19 3.23 53.26
N SER A 373 39.06 2.39 53.74
CA SER A 373 38.87 1.70 55.02
C SER A 373 38.75 2.74 56.17
N PRO A 374 37.75 2.68 57.04
CA PRO A 374 37.73 3.51 58.23
C PRO A 374 38.68 2.95 59.28
N GLY A 375 39.71 3.72 59.60
CA GLY A 375 40.62 3.42 60.73
C GLY A 375 39.89 3.33 62.07
N GLY A 376 40.30 2.38 62.83
CA GLY A 376 39.83 2.13 64.21
C GLY A 376 40.16 3.27 65.14
N LEU A 377 39.29 3.43 66.09
CA LEU A 377 39.55 4.17 67.35
C LEU A 377 39.30 3.26 68.52
N ASN A 378 40.27 3.27 69.40
CA ASN A 378 40.24 2.71 70.77
C ASN A 378 38.98 3.10 71.58
#